data_a4871b1d8761d5cad04394f5c634b8c6
#
_entry.id   a4871b1d8761d5cad04394f5c634b8c6
#
_cell.length_a   1.000
_cell.length_b   1.000
_cell.length_c   1.000
_cell.angle_alpha   90.00
_cell.angle_beta   90.00
_cell.angle_gamma   90.00
#
_symmetry.space_group_name_H-M   'P 1'
#
loop_
_entity.id
_entity.type
_entity.pdbx_description
1 polymer ?
#
loop_
_entity_poly.entity_id
_entity_poly.type
_entity_poly.pdbx_seq_one_letter_code
_entity_poly.pdbx_strand_id
1 'polypeptide(L)'
;SDLQYEIWFESPHRRMIHHRDLVFDPTNSAKEHQINRFTGLEVEAASDPDAPEMLLNLKDAYLKCQSFIDLLRHLSAGEDIAFGWLIRWLAYPLQHKGAKMASSVLVHGNIHGAGKSLFFGGIMEKVYTKYHKTLDQRDLESQYNDWADEVLFLLFEEIANNKTKHG
;
A
#
# COMPACT_ATOMS: atom_id res chain seq x y z
N SER A 1 23.80 -11.24 22.87
CA SER A 1 24.91 -12.03 23.39
C SER A 1 24.45 -13.47 23.56
N ASP A 2 25.35 -14.43 23.40
CA ASP A 2 25.05 -15.86 23.48
C ASP A 2 24.35 -16.25 24.78
N LEU A 3 24.75 -15.63 25.91
CA LEU A 3 24.15 -15.85 27.23
C LEU A 3 22.64 -15.50 27.28
N GLN A 4 22.19 -14.43 26.62
CA GLN A 4 20.76 -14.07 26.59
C GLN A 4 19.96 -15.08 25.79
N TYR A 5 20.53 -15.59 24.70
CA TYR A 5 19.92 -16.64 23.91
C TYR A 5 19.81 -17.95 24.69
N GLU A 6 20.86 -18.37 25.43
CA GLU A 6 20.85 -19.58 26.26
C GLU A 6 19.79 -19.48 27.37
N ILE A 7 19.73 -18.35 28.10
CA ILE A 7 18.72 -18.12 29.15
C ILE A 7 17.30 -18.22 28.56
N TRP A 8 17.07 -17.62 27.38
CA TRP A 8 15.76 -17.71 26.71
C TRP A 8 15.48 -19.15 26.25
N PHE A 9 16.47 -19.81 25.65
CA PHE A 9 16.32 -21.16 25.11
C PHE A 9 16.00 -22.21 26.20
N GLU A 10 16.59 -22.09 27.37
CA GLU A 10 16.36 -22.96 28.51
C GLU A 10 15.14 -22.61 29.35
N SER A 11 14.54 -21.43 29.11
CA SER A 11 13.38 -20.98 29.87
C SER A 11 12.17 -21.89 29.64
N PRO A 12 11.53 -22.40 30.73
CA PRO A 12 10.28 -23.16 30.61
C PRO A 12 9.12 -22.29 30.13
N HIS A 13 9.26 -20.95 30.18
CA HIS A 13 8.25 -20.00 29.73
C HIS A 13 8.49 -19.50 28.29
N ARG A 14 9.51 -20.06 27.60
CA ARG A 14 9.75 -19.67 26.20
C ARG A 14 8.51 -19.99 25.35
N ARG A 15 8.07 -19.01 24.58
CA ARG A 15 6.99 -19.19 23.63
C ARG A 15 7.57 -19.55 22.27
N MET A 16 7.30 -20.74 21.79
CA MET A 16 7.64 -21.18 20.44
C MET A 16 6.41 -21.04 19.57
N ILE A 17 6.57 -20.39 18.41
CA ILE A 17 5.48 -20.18 17.48
C ILE A 17 5.83 -20.93 16.19
N HIS A 18 4.86 -21.66 15.69
CA HIS A 18 5.01 -22.34 14.42
C HIS A 18 4.95 -21.31 13.29
N HIS A 19 5.75 -21.48 12.22
CA HIS A 19 5.76 -20.54 11.10
C HIS A 19 4.37 -20.31 10.47
N ARG A 20 3.45 -21.29 10.56
CA ARG A 20 2.05 -21.17 10.10
C ARG A 20 1.20 -20.23 10.96
N ASP A 21 1.67 -19.93 12.17
CA ASP A 21 0.99 -19.00 13.08
C ASP A 21 1.50 -17.58 12.93
N LEU A 22 2.49 -17.36 12.07
CA LEU A 22 2.88 -16.03 11.60
C LEU A 22 2.00 -15.68 10.40
N VAL A 23 1.04 -14.77 10.59
CA VAL A 23 0.09 -14.39 9.56
C VAL A 23 0.24 -12.92 9.19
N PHE A 24 -0.07 -12.58 7.96
CA PHE A 24 -0.23 -11.19 7.53
C PHE A 24 -1.71 -10.94 7.27
N ASP A 25 -2.38 -10.34 8.24
CA ASP A 25 -3.84 -10.12 8.21
C ASP A 25 -4.20 -8.66 8.46
N PRO A 26 -4.42 -7.88 7.39
CA PRO A 26 -4.84 -6.49 7.52
C PRO A 26 -6.23 -6.29 8.14
N THR A 27 -7.05 -7.35 8.24
CA THR A 27 -8.38 -7.28 8.86
C THR A 27 -8.35 -7.37 10.39
N ASN A 28 -7.17 -7.69 10.96
CA ASN A 28 -7.00 -7.96 12.40
C ASN A 28 -7.92 -9.07 12.95
N SER A 29 -8.22 -10.07 12.14
CA SER A 29 -8.99 -11.26 12.52
C SER A 29 -8.11 -12.44 12.93
N ALA A 30 -6.81 -12.23 13.07
CA ALA A 30 -5.85 -13.24 13.50
C ALA A 30 -6.27 -13.86 14.84
N LYS A 31 -6.12 -15.20 14.96
CA LYS A 31 -6.49 -15.94 16.15
C LYS A 31 -5.51 -15.67 17.30
N GLU A 32 -5.93 -15.90 18.54
CA GLU A 32 -5.13 -15.63 19.74
C GLU A 32 -3.74 -16.29 19.74
N HIS A 33 -3.62 -17.50 19.15
CA HIS A 33 -2.35 -18.21 19.06
C HIS A 33 -1.47 -17.73 17.90
N GLN A 34 -2.01 -16.91 16.99
CA GLN A 34 -1.29 -16.39 15.83
C GLN A 34 -0.60 -15.06 16.16
N ILE A 35 0.50 -14.80 15.48
CA ILE A 35 1.13 -13.47 15.47
C ILE A 35 0.82 -12.81 14.14
N ASN A 36 0.09 -11.70 14.20
CA ASN A 36 -0.17 -10.90 13.03
C ASN A 36 1.03 -9.98 12.76
N ARG A 37 1.64 -10.11 11.59
CA ARG A 37 2.75 -9.26 11.12
C ARG A 37 2.26 -7.90 10.60
N PHE A 38 0.96 -7.78 10.33
CA PHE A 38 0.36 -6.48 10.03
C PHE A 38 0.17 -5.67 11.31
N THR A 39 0.85 -4.53 11.42
CA THR A 39 0.84 -3.66 12.61
C THR A 39 0.01 -2.37 12.41
N GLY A 40 -0.77 -2.31 11.34
CA GLY A 40 -1.54 -1.12 10.97
C GLY A 40 -0.83 -0.24 9.94
N LEU A 41 -1.57 0.70 9.38
CA LEU A 41 -1.02 1.80 8.58
C LEU A 41 -0.66 2.95 9.53
N GLU A 42 0.38 3.71 9.20
CA GLU A 42 0.80 4.87 10.00
C GLU A 42 -0.10 6.09 9.77
N VAL A 43 -0.92 6.06 8.71
CA VAL A 43 -1.90 7.10 8.42
C VAL A 43 -3.23 6.79 9.09
N GLU A 44 -3.79 7.78 9.75
CA GLU A 44 -5.11 7.73 10.35
C GLU A 44 -6.07 8.63 9.58
N ALA A 45 -7.37 8.29 9.63
CA ALA A 45 -8.39 9.15 9.09
C ALA A 45 -8.37 10.49 9.86
N ALA A 46 -8.36 11.60 9.12
CA ALA A 46 -8.43 12.91 9.78
C ALA A 46 -9.73 13.02 10.57
N SER A 47 -9.61 13.26 11.88
CA SER A 47 -10.70 13.58 12.79
C SER A 47 -10.62 15.06 13.15
N ASP A 48 -11.76 15.72 13.29
CA ASP A 48 -11.84 17.03 13.92
C ASP A 48 -12.05 16.82 15.43
N PRO A 49 -11.08 17.17 16.28
CA PRO A 49 -11.21 16.98 17.72
C PRO A 49 -12.34 17.81 18.35
N ASP A 50 -12.78 18.88 17.68
CA ASP A 50 -13.85 19.77 18.14
C ASP A 50 -15.22 19.40 17.57
N ALA A 51 -15.29 18.45 16.63
CA ALA A 51 -16.52 17.92 16.06
C ALA A 51 -16.70 16.47 16.45
N PRO A 52 -17.27 16.14 17.61
CA PRO A 52 -17.54 14.77 17.99
C PRO A 52 -18.53 14.17 17.00
N GLU A 53 -18.04 13.19 16.21
CA GLU A 53 -18.79 12.36 15.27
C GLU A 53 -18.98 12.87 13.83
N MET A 54 -18.48 14.00 13.43
CA MET A 54 -18.56 14.34 12.01
C MET A 54 -17.20 14.34 11.35
N LEU A 55 -17.10 13.47 10.35
CA LEU A 55 -16.18 13.63 9.22
C LEU A 55 -15.98 15.12 8.95
N LEU A 56 -14.73 15.55 8.83
CA LEU A 56 -14.38 16.84 8.22
C LEU A 56 -15.42 17.13 7.14
N ASN A 57 -16.07 18.30 7.23
CA ASN A 57 -16.95 18.73 6.17
C ASN A 57 -16.23 18.46 4.85
N LEU A 58 -16.83 17.70 3.95
CA LEU A 58 -16.21 17.27 2.69
C LEU A 58 -15.55 18.44 1.96
N LYS A 59 -16.10 19.65 2.12
CA LYS A 59 -15.56 20.88 1.55
C LYS A 59 -14.22 21.26 2.18
N ASP A 60 -14.07 21.15 3.48
CA ASP A 60 -12.83 21.49 4.21
C ASP A 60 -11.75 20.45 3.97
N ALA A 61 -12.13 19.16 3.94
CA ALA A 61 -11.23 18.09 3.55
C ALA A 61 -10.73 18.26 2.11
N TYR A 62 -11.62 18.64 1.19
CA TYR A 62 -11.26 18.92 -0.19
C TYR A 62 -10.26 20.08 -0.29
N LEU A 63 -10.47 21.17 0.44
CA LEU A 63 -9.56 22.31 0.46
C LEU A 63 -8.18 21.95 1.02
N LYS A 64 -8.12 21.15 2.10
CA LYS A 64 -6.86 20.69 2.69
C LYS A 64 -6.08 19.75 1.76
N CYS A 65 -6.79 18.98 0.94
CA CYS A 65 -6.21 18.02 0.00
C CYS A 65 -6.15 18.53 -1.45
N GLN A 66 -6.33 19.84 -1.68
CA GLN A 66 -6.47 20.40 -3.03
C GLN A 66 -5.34 19.99 -3.98
N SER A 67 -4.09 20.15 -3.56
CA SER A 67 -2.93 19.80 -4.40
C SER A 67 -2.89 18.31 -4.77
N PHE A 68 -3.31 17.43 -3.86
CA PHE A 68 -3.44 16.00 -4.10
C PHE A 68 -4.54 15.70 -5.12
N ILE A 69 -5.69 16.35 -4.97
CA ILE A 69 -6.84 16.23 -5.87
C ILE A 69 -6.49 16.75 -7.27
N ASP A 70 -5.81 17.90 -7.36
CA ASP A 70 -5.39 18.49 -8.63
C ASP A 70 -4.38 17.59 -9.36
N LEU A 71 -3.45 16.99 -8.63
CA LEU A 71 -2.50 16.04 -9.21
C LEU A 71 -3.22 14.79 -9.75
N LEU A 72 -4.17 14.22 -8.99
CA LEU A 72 -4.96 13.09 -9.46
C LEU A 72 -5.81 13.43 -10.69
N ARG A 73 -6.42 14.61 -10.71
CA ARG A 73 -7.18 15.10 -11.86
C ARG A 73 -6.29 15.26 -13.09
N HIS A 74 -5.09 15.80 -12.91
CA HIS A 74 -4.09 15.88 -13.97
C HIS A 74 -3.68 14.49 -14.49
N LEU A 75 -3.41 13.53 -13.60
CA LEU A 75 -3.06 12.16 -13.99
C LEU A 75 -4.21 11.40 -14.68
N SER A 76 -5.44 11.84 -14.47
CA SER A 76 -6.65 11.33 -15.14
C SER A 76 -6.96 12.09 -16.45
N ALA A 77 -6.01 12.87 -16.98
CA ALA A 77 -6.18 13.72 -18.18
C ALA A 77 -7.36 14.72 -18.09
N GLY A 78 -7.78 15.07 -16.89
CA GLY A 78 -8.95 15.93 -16.64
C GLY A 78 -10.32 15.26 -16.85
N GLU A 79 -10.33 13.96 -17.16
CA GLU A 79 -11.56 13.18 -17.38
C GLU A 79 -12.26 12.88 -16.06
N ASP A 80 -13.46 13.41 -15.85
CA ASP A 80 -14.20 13.30 -14.58
C ASP A 80 -14.55 11.85 -14.22
N ILE A 81 -14.85 11.00 -15.21
CA ILE A 81 -15.17 9.60 -15.00
C ILE A 81 -13.93 8.84 -14.54
N ALA A 82 -12.79 9.03 -15.22
CA ALA A 82 -11.53 8.40 -14.86
C ALA A 82 -11.04 8.87 -13.48
N PHE A 83 -11.12 10.16 -13.21
CA PHE A 83 -10.79 10.75 -11.92
C PHE A 83 -11.66 10.17 -10.80
N GLY A 84 -12.98 10.15 -10.96
CA GLY A 84 -13.89 9.62 -9.97
C GLY A 84 -13.74 8.11 -9.74
N TRP A 85 -13.35 7.36 -10.78
CA TRP A 85 -13.02 5.94 -10.65
C TRP A 85 -11.70 5.76 -9.88
N LEU A 86 -10.66 6.51 -10.24
CA LEU A 86 -9.34 6.41 -9.62
C LEU A 86 -9.37 6.76 -8.13
N ILE A 87 -10.07 7.81 -7.74
CA ILE A 87 -10.27 8.14 -6.31
C ILE A 87 -10.91 6.98 -5.55
N ARG A 88 -11.98 6.41 -6.08
CA ARG A 88 -12.66 5.28 -5.45
C ARG A 88 -11.78 4.03 -5.38
N TRP A 89 -11.00 3.78 -6.43
CA TRP A 89 -10.06 2.67 -6.47
C TRP A 89 -8.97 2.82 -5.40
N LEU A 90 -8.43 4.01 -5.19
CA LEU A 90 -7.44 4.30 -4.16
C LEU A 90 -8.03 4.27 -2.73
N ALA A 91 -9.26 4.75 -2.56
CA ALA A 91 -9.92 4.81 -1.26
C ALA A 91 -10.40 3.44 -0.78
N TYR A 92 -10.83 2.57 -1.69
CA TYR A 92 -11.47 1.30 -1.34
C TYR A 92 -10.63 0.40 -0.41
N PRO A 93 -9.35 0.10 -0.69
CA PRO A 93 -8.55 -0.74 0.19
C PRO A 93 -8.20 -0.09 1.53
N LEU A 94 -8.23 1.23 1.62
CA LEU A 94 -8.04 1.97 2.87
C LEU A 94 -9.30 1.91 3.76
N GLN A 95 -10.48 1.95 3.15
CA GLN A 95 -11.77 1.83 3.84
C GLN A 95 -12.10 0.37 4.19
N HIS A 96 -11.69 -0.56 3.35
CA HIS A 96 -11.96 -2.00 3.49
C HIS A 96 -10.64 -2.75 3.66
N LYS A 97 -10.09 -2.73 4.87
CA LYS A 97 -8.81 -3.39 5.19
C LYS A 97 -8.84 -4.86 4.79
N GLY A 98 -7.80 -5.32 4.11
CA GLY A 98 -7.70 -6.69 3.60
C GLY A 98 -8.43 -6.94 2.28
N ALA A 99 -9.07 -5.93 1.68
CA ALA A 99 -9.67 -6.06 0.36
C ALA A 99 -8.62 -6.36 -0.70
N LYS A 100 -8.87 -7.39 -1.51
CA LYS A 100 -8.05 -7.73 -2.68
C LYS A 100 -8.67 -7.08 -3.91
N MET A 101 -7.95 -6.13 -4.50
CA MET A 101 -8.40 -5.47 -5.71
C MET A 101 -8.28 -6.42 -6.91
N ALA A 102 -9.36 -6.59 -7.67
CA ALA A 102 -9.39 -7.40 -8.89
C ALA A 102 -8.87 -6.64 -10.13
N SER A 103 -8.59 -5.35 -9.99
CA SER A 103 -8.13 -4.46 -11.06
C SER A 103 -6.83 -3.77 -10.70
N SER A 104 -6.03 -3.44 -11.70
CA SER A 104 -4.85 -2.60 -11.60
C SER A 104 -5.05 -1.29 -12.37
N VAL A 105 -4.25 -0.29 -12.04
CA VAL A 105 -4.22 1.01 -12.74
C VAL A 105 -3.00 1.04 -13.64
N LEU A 106 -3.20 1.32 -14.92
CA LEU A 106 -2.13 1.60 -15.86
C LEU A 106 -2.14 3.09 -16.20
N VAL A 107 -1.07 3.79 -15.79
CA VAL A 107 -0.89 5.22 -16.12
C VAL A 107 0.17 5.34 -17.19
N HIS A 108 -0.25 5.73 -18.39
CA HIS A 108 0.62 5.91 -19.54
C HIS A 108 0.68 7.39 -19.95
N GLY A 109 1.83 7.85 -20.40
CA GLY A 109 1.99 9.20 -20.93
C GLY A 109 3.41 9.44 -21.42
N ASN A 110 3.53 10.25 -22.48
CA ASN A 110 4.79 10.56 -23.15
C ASN A 110 5.58 11.69 -22.46
N ILE A 111 4.97 12.35 -21.45
CA ILE A 111 5.59 13.48 -20.76
C ILE A 111 6.32 12.97 -19.53
N HIS A 112 7.63 13.13 -19.49
CA HIS A 112 8.43 12.91 -18.29
C HIS A 112 8.14 14.02 -17.26
N GLY A 113 8.15 13.67 -15.98
CA GLY A 113 7.87 14.63 -14.91
C GLY A 113 6.39 15.00 -14.75
N ALA A 114 5.46 14.27 -15.37
CA ALA A 114 4.02 14.50 -15.24
C ALA A 114 3.42 14.18 -13.83
N GLY A 115 4.26 13.82 -12.86
CA GLY A 115 3.82 13.56 -11.48
C GLY A 115 3.40 12.12 -11.18
N LYS A 116 3.54 11.17 -12.13
CA LYS A 116 3.19 9.76 -11.92
C LYS A 116 3.94 9.14 -10.74
N SER A 117 5.27 9.17 -10.76
CA SER A 117 6.11 8.64 -9.68
C SER A 117 5.98 9.43 -8.38
N LEU A 118 5.73 10.75 -8.47
CA LEU A 118 5.43 11.56 -7.30
C LEU A 118 4.17 11.05 -6.57
N PHE A 119 3.12 10.73 -7.34
CA PHE A 119 1.88 10.26 -6.76
C PHE A 119 1.98 8.80 -6.29
N PHE A 120 2.24 7.88 -7.23
CA PHE A 120 2.18 6.43 -6.95
C PHE A 120 3.41 5.92 -6.19
N GLY A 121 4.59 6.51 -6.40
CA GLY A 121 5.79 6.25 -5.60
C GLY A 121 5.79 7.05 -4.30
N GLY A 122 5.91 8.38 -4.38
CA GLY A 122 6.16 9.20 -3.19
C GLY A 122 4.96 9.31 -2.25
N ILE A 123 3.75 9.65 -2.75
CA ILE A 123 2.58 9.85 -1.88
C ILE A 123 2.05 8.52 -1.37
N MET A 124 1.88 7.51 -2.24
CA MET A 124 1.36 6.21 -1.82
C MET A 124 2.35 5.46 -0.92
N GLU A 125 3.66 5.68 -1.07
CA GLU A 125 4.67 5.19 -0.14
C GLU A 125 4.45 5.75 1.27
N LYS A 126 4.07 7.03 1.41
CA LYS A 126 3.74 7.63 2.73
C LYS A 126 2.46 7.06 3.31
N VAL A 127 1.50 6.68 2.49
CA VAL A 127 0.23 6.08 2.94
C VAL A 127 0.42 4.65 3.42
N TYR A 128 1.14 3.83 2.64
CA TYR A 128 1.30 2.39 2.93
C TYR A 128 2.59 2.05 3.67
N THR A 129 3.55 2.97 3.73
CA THR A 129 4.84 2.85 4.40
C THR A 129 5.56 1.54 4.04
N LYS A 130 5.87 0.69 5.00
CA LYS A 130 6.53 -0.60 4.81
C LYS A 130 5.74 -1.62 3.97
N TYR A 131 4.45 -1.38 3.75
CA TYR A 131 3.57 -2.22 2.92
C TYR A 131 3.45 -1.72 1.48
N HIS A 132 4.19 -0.67 1.11
CA HIS A 132 4.38 -0.22 -0.26
C HIS A 132 5.65 -0.83 -0.84
N LYS A 133 5.61 -1.26 -2.09
CA LYS A 133 6.80 -1.73 -2.81
C LYS A 133 6.79 -1.27 -4.25
N THR A 134 7.91 -0.72 -4.68
CA THR A 134 8.16 -0.41 -6.10
C THR A 134 9.00 -1.51 -6.71
N LEU A 135 8.57 -2.01 -7.86
CA LEU A 135 9.17 -3.11 -8.59
C LEU A 135 9.56 -2.66 -9.99
N ASP A 136 10.64 -3.22 -10.50
CA ASP A 136 11.10 -3.05 -11.87
C ASP A 136 10.82 -4.31 -12.73
N GLN A 137 11.24 -4.25 -14.00
CA GLN A 137 11.10 -5.36 -14.94
C GLN A 137 11.78 -6.64 -14.46
N ARG A 138 12.93 -6.54 -13.78
CA ARG A 138 13.71 -7.71 -13.30
C ARG A 138 13.01 -8.43 -12.17
N ASP A 139 12.32 -7.69 -11.31
CA ASP A 139 11.52 -8.27 -10.23
C ASP A 139 10.40 -9.14 -10.82
N LEU A 140 9.74 -8.68 -11.89
CA LEU A 140 8.68 -9.42 -12.58
C LEU A 140 9.18 -10.66 -13.31
N GLU A 141 10.42 -10.65 -13.81
CA GLU A 141 11.06 -11.78 -14.51
C GLU A 141 11.70 -12.79 -13.55
N SER A 142 11.74 -12.48 -12.25
CA SER A 142 12.24 -13.37 -11.22
C SER A 142 11.39 -14.63 -11.12
N GLN A 143 12.03 -15.78 -10.89
CA GLN A 143 11.33 -17.04 -10.61
C GLN A 143 10.64 -17.03 -9.25
N TYR A 144 11.05 -16.15 -8.36
CA TYR A 144 10.54 -16.05 -7.01
C TYR A 144 9.70 -14.77 -6.88
N ASN A 145 8.57 -14.90 -6.22
CA ASN A 145 7.63 -13.81 -5.97
C ASN A 145 7.65 -13.34 -4.51
N ASP A 146 8.78 -13.47 -3.83
CA ASP A 146 8.96 -13.03 -2.43
C ASP A 146 8.68 -11.52 -2.25
N TRP A 147 8.76 -10.79 -3.36
CA TRP A 147 8.37 -9.38 -3.39
C TRP A 147 6.89 -9.13 -3.10
N ALA A 148 6.03 -10.14 -3.28
CA ALA A 148 4.59 -10.02 -3.02
C ALA A 148 4.21 -10.29 -1.55
N ASP A 149 5.17 -10.74 -0.71
CA ASP A 149 4.89 -11.01 0.69
C ASP A 149 4.72 -9.70 1.47
N GLU A 150 3.69 -9.64 2.30
CA GLU A 150 3.37 -8.51 3.18
C GLU A 150 3.18 -7.16 2.48
N VAL A 151 2.73 -7.14 1.24
CA VAL A 151 2.53 -5.92 0.47
C VAL A 151 1.05 -5.62 0.30
N LEU A 152 0.68 -4.34 0.49
CA LEU A 152 -0.67 -3.83 0.28
C LEU A 152 -0.76 -2.94 -0.97
N PHE A 153 0.36 -2.33 -1.38
CA PHE A 153 0.43 -1.50 -2.57
C PHE A 153 1.68 -1.82 -3.39
N LEU A 154 1.48 -2.24 -4.63
CA LEU A 154 2.55 -2.53 -5.58
C LEU A 154 2.57 -1.46 -6.67
N LEU A 155 3.71 -0.84 -6.86
CA LEU A 155 4.00 0.03 -7.99
C LEU A 155 4.96 -0.66 -8.94
N PHE A 156 4.59 -0.76 -10.20
CA PHE A 156 5.48 -1.22 -11.26
C PHE A 156 5.93 0.00 -12.07
N GLU A 157 7.20 0.32 -12.03
CA GLU A 157 7.78 1.43 -12.78
C GLU A 157 8.55 0.94 -14.00
N GLU A 158 8.42 1.67 -15.11
CA GLU A 158 9.19 1.46 -16.35
C GLU A 158 9.14 0.03 -16.89
N ILE A 159 7.97 -0.61 -16.83
CA ILE A 159 7.80 -1.94 -17.40
C ILE A 159 7.87 -1.85 -18.92
N ALA A 160 8.99 -2.32 -19.48
CA ALA A 160 9.23 -2.31 -20.90
C ALA A 160 8.67 -3.59 -21.57
N ASN A 161 8.04 -3.42 -22.73
CA ASN A 161 7.64 -4.57 -23.54
C ASN A 161 8.86 -5.06 -24.35
N ASN A 162 9.60 -6.04 -23.83
CA ASN A 162 10.80 -6.61 -24.48
C ASN A 162 10.51 -7.47 -25.72
N LYS A 163 9.30 -7.39 -26.31
CA LYS A 163 8.95 -8.18 -27.50
C LYS A 163 9.53 -7.70 -28.83
N THR A 164 10.46 -6.74 -28.82
CA THR A 164 11.08 -6.22 -30.05
C THR A 164 12.57 -6.56 -30.18
N LYS A 165 12.97 -7.80 -29.89
CA LYS A 165 14.29 -8.30 -30.26
C LYS A 165 14.24 -9.69 -30.86
N HIS A 166 13.42 -9.91 -31.87
CA HIS A 166 13.58 -10.97 -32.86
C HIS A 166 12.95 -10.49 -34.16
N GLY A 167 13.72 -9.78 -34.94
CA GLY A 167 13.54 -9.51 -36.33
C GLY A 167 14.91 -9.49 -36.99
#